data_36e86650b2bf3065f855208fdb4bf0d0
#
_entry.id   36e86650b2bf3065f855208fdb4bf0d0
#
_cell.length_a   1.000
_cell.length_b   1.000
_cell.length_c   1.000
_cell.angle_alpha   90.00
_cell.angle_beta   90.00
_cell.angle_gamma   90.00
#
_symmetry.space_group_name_H-M   'P 1'
#
loop_
_entity.id
_entity.type
_entity.pdbx_description
1 polymer ?
#
loop_
_entity_poly.entity_id
_entity_poly.type
_entity_poly.pdbx_seq_one_letter_code
_entity_poly.pdbx_strand_id
1 'polypeptide(L)'
;AVRDKSREYPKVDIAVDPLEGTNLCATGEPGAIVVLAASEHGGLLHAPDLYMEKIIVGPPAKGAIDLDAPVKDNLRAIARRYDRDVEDLVIVVLDRPRHEKLIADIRKAGARIRLISDGDLSAGISAAVRGTSVHAVMGTGGAPEGVLTAAALRCLNGQILARLVVSKPEHLERTAAMGIKDPKRIYETVDLAPGKKIIFACTGVTGGGLLHGVNFFRDGTRTHSLIMTLEEAEVRFIDSVHLDRHPGVEVRFN
;
A
#
# COMPACT_ATOMS: atom_id res chain seq x y z
N ALA A 1 -13.84 -26.58 -9.21
CA ALA A 1 -15.02 -26.68 -8.36
C ALA A 1 -16.27 -26.44 -9.18
N VAL A 2 -17.24 -27.36 -9.14
CA VAL A 2 -18.54 -27.21 -9.85
C VAL A 2 -19.39 -26.26 -9.02
N ARG A 3 -19.78 -25.11 -9.61
CA ARG A 3 -20.63 -24.12 -8.96
C ARG A 3 -22.05 -24.69 -8.87
N ASP A 4 -22.56 -24.89 -7.65
CA ASP A 4 -23.94 -25.27 -7.43
C ASP A 4 -24.86 -24.09 -7.79
N LYS A 5 -25.60 -24.21 -8.90
CA LYS A 5 -26.47 -23.14 -9.42
C LYS A 5 -27.69 -22.87 -8.53
N SER A 6 -27.99 -23.73 -7.56
CA SER A 6 -29.10 -23.55 -6.62
C SER A 6 -28.76 -22.70 -5.40
N ARG A 7 -27.47 -22.34 -5.21
CA ARG A 7 -27.01 -21.53 -4.07
C ARG A 7 -26.67 -20.12 -4.51
N GLU A 8 -27.16 -19.13 -3.78
CA GLU A 8 -26.66 -17.77 -3.84
C GLU A 8 -25.32 -17.72 -3.10
N TYR A 9 -24.26 -17.37 -3.85
CA TYR A 9 -22.93 -17.14 -3.28
C TYR A 9 -22.74 -15.64 -3.02
N PRO A 10 -22.12 -15.25 -1.91
CA PRO A 10 -21.79 -13.84 -1.66
C PRO A 10 -20.89 -13.32 -2.80
N LYS A 11 -21.21 -12.11 -3.25
CA LYS A 11 -20.35 -11.39 -4.19
C LYS A 11 -19.25 -10.71 -3.39
N VAL A 12 -18.02 -10.82 -3.86
CA VAL A 12 -16.85 -10.20 -3.24
C VAL A 12 -16.05 -9.46 -4.30
N ASP A 13 -15.47 -8.34 -3.90
CA ASP A 13 -14.46 -7.64 -4.68
C ASP A 13 -13.09 -8.13 -4.24
N ILE A 14 -12.20 -8.35 -5.20
CA ILE A 14 -10.81 -8.75 -4.94
C ILE A 14 -9.91 -7.84 -5.77
N ALA A 15 -8.97 -7.20 -5.10
CA ALA A 15 -7.84 -6.52 -5.70
C ALA A 15 -6.57 -7.31 -5.39
N VAL A 16 -5.72 -7.52 -6.38
CA VAL A 16 -4.49 -8.31 -6.24
C VAL A 16 -3.37 -7.68 -7.03
N ASP A 17 -2.19 -7.65 -6.44
CA ASP A 17 -0.94 -7.47 -7.17
C ASP A 17 -0.05 -8.70 -6.88
N PRO A 18 0.17 -9.55 -7.89
CA PRO A 18 0.94 -10.79 -7.71
C PRO A 18 2.44 -10.53 -7.50
N LEU A 19 2.94 -9.33 -7.77
CA LEU A 19 4.31 -8.91 -7.49
C LEU A 19 4.43 -7.38 -7.47
N GLU A 20 4.02 -6.77 -6.39
CA GLU A 20 4.26 -5.35 -6.11
C GLU A 20 5.76 -5.12 -5.89
N GLY A 21 6.31 -4.18 -6.63
CA GLY A 21 7.76 -3.93 -6.64
C GLY A 21 8.52 -4.89 -7.56
N THR A 22 8.05 -5.07 -8.80
CA THR A 22 8.71 -5.94 -9.80
C THR A 22 10.17 -5.59 -10.03
N ASN A 23 10.52 -4.28 -10.05
CA ASN A 23 11.91 -3.84 -10.18
C ASN A 23 12.74 -4.23 -8.96
N LEU A 24 12.19 -4.13 -7.74
CA LEU A 24 12.87 -4.54 -6.50
C LEU A 24 13.19 -6.03 -6.55
N CYS A 25 12.25 -6.86 -7.00
CA CYS A 25 12.46 -8.28 -7.16
C CYS A 25 13.53 -8.57 -8.22
N ALA A 26 13.50 -7.89 -9.37
CA ALA A 26 14.44 -8.10 -10.47
C ALA A 26 15.88 -7.70 -10.11
N THR A 27 16.06 -6.69 -9.25
CA THR A 27 17.38 -6.21 -8.81
C THR A 27 17.83 -6.79 -7.47
N GLY A 28 16.98 -7.58 -6.81
CA GLY A 28 17.26 -8.11 -5.47
C GLY A 28 17.17 -7.06 -4.35
N GLU A 29 16.57 -5.91 -4.64
CA GLU A 29 16.34 -4.86 -3.64
C GLU A 29 15.23 -5.26 -2.65
N PRO A 30 15.27 -4.76 -1.40
CA PRO A 30 14.28 -5.11 -0.39
C PRO A 30 12.92 -4.43 -0.65
N GLY A 31 11.82 -5.10 -0.26
CA GLY A 31 10.50 -4.51 -0.19
C GLY A 31 9.49 -5.00 -1.22
N ALA A 32 9.84 -5.93 -2.12
CA ALA A 32 8.86 -6.58 -3.01
C ALA A 32 7.94 -7.50 -2.20
N ILE A 33 6.63 -7.43 -2.48
CA ILE A 33 5.59 -8.22 -1.81
C ILE A 33 4.58 -8.76 -2.83
N VAL A 34 3.93 -9.86 -2.50
CA VAL A 34 2.64 -10.25 -3.09
C VAL A 34 1.54 -9.68 -2.22
N VAL A 35 0.49 -9.13 -2.79
CA VAL A 35 -0.58 -8.49 -2.03
C VAL A 35 -1.96 -8.79 -2.58
N LEU A 36 -2.92 -8.94 -1.66
CA LEU A 36 -4.34 -9.15 -1.94
C LEU A 36 -5.18 -8.36 -0.95
N ALA A 37 -6.23 -7.71 -1.44
CA ALA A 37 -7.32 -7.21 -0.61
C ALA A 37 -8.64 -7.81 -1.10
N ALA A 38 -9.52 -8.18 -0.18
CA ALA A 38 -10.86 -8.66 -0.46
C ALA A 38 -11.88 -7.93 0.42
N SER A 39 -13.08 -7.71 -0.11
CA SER A 39 -14.19 -7.09 0.61
C SER A 39 -15.52 -7.60 0.06
N GLU A 40 -16.62 -7.33 0.76
CA GLU A 40 -17.96 -7.47 0.17
C GLU A 40 -18.10 -6.62 -1.10
N HIS A 41 -19.04 -6.99 -1.96
CA HIS A 41 -19.27 -6.32 -3.24
C HIS A 41 -19.50 -4.81 -3.08
N GLY A 42 -18.78 -3.99 -3.85
CA GLY A 42 -18.73 -2.54 -3.74
C GLY A 42 -17.79 -2.03 -2.64
N GLY A 43 -17.04 -2.93 -1.99
CA GLY A 43 -16.15 -2.58 -0.88
C GLY A 43 -14.74 -2.15 -1.27
N LEU A 44 -14.37 -2.28 -2.54
CA LEU A 44 -13.13 -1.74 -3.12
C LEU A 44 -13.46 -0.92 -4.36
N LEU A 45 -12.84 0.26 -4.50
CA LEU A 45 -13.02 1.06 -5.71
C LEU A 45 -12.47 0.29 -6.91
N HIS A 46 -13.29 0.15 -7.95
CA HIS A 46 -12.82 -0.32 -9.25
C HIS A 46 -12.02 0.81 -9.90
N ALA A 47 -10.73 0.90 -9.58
CA ALA A 47 -9.86 1.96 -10.06
C ALA A 47 -9.42 1.71 -11.50
N PRO A 48 -9.38 2.76 -12.36
CA PRO A 48 -8.80 2.64 -13.68
C PRO A 48 -7.29 2.43 -13.59
N ASP A 49 -6.73 1.73 -14.58
CA ASP A 49 -5.28 1.62 -14.76
C ASP A 49 -4.71 2.98 -15.23
N LEU A 50 -4.61 3.88 -14.27
CA LEU A 50 -4.08 5.25 -14.38
C LEU A 50 -3.18 5.52 -13.19
N TYR A 51 -2.44 6.61 -13.25
CA TYR A 51 -1.75 7.15 -12.08
C TYR A 51 -2.70 7.95 -11.18
N MET A 52 -2.36 8.01 -9.90
CA MET A 52 -2.92 8.96 -8.94
C MET A 52 -1.82 9.65 -8.14
N GLU A 53 -1.98 10.94 -7.91
CA GLU A 53 -1.24 11.70 -6.92
C GLU A 53 -1.72 11.27 -5.54
N LYS A 54 -0.82 11.06 -4.58
CA LYS A 54 -1.17 10.54 -3.24
C LYS A 54 -0.28 11.13 -2.16
N ILE A 55 -0.90 11.30 -0.98
CA ILE A 55 -0.21 11.49 0.29
C ILE A 55 -0.73 10.41 1.24
N ILE A 56 0.19 9.66 1.85
CA ILE A 56 -0.13 8.56 2.75
C ILE A 56 0.55 8.82 4.08
N VAL A 57 -0.21 8.66 5.18
CA VAL A 57 0.29 8.82 6.54
C VAL A 57 -0.27 7.74 7.47
N GLY A 58 0.47 7.47 8.54
CA GLY A 58 0.02 6.59 9.60
C GLY A 58 -0.99 7.27 10.56
N PRO A 59 -1.48 6.50 11.55
CA PRO A 59 -2.51 6.95 12.51
C PRO A 59 -2.19 8.27 13.22
N PRO A 60 -0.94 8.56 13.65
CA PRO A 60 -0.66 9.83 14.35
C PRO A 60 -0.94 11.07 13.50
N ALA A 61 -0.66 11.01 12.19
CA ALA A 61 -0.82 12.14 11.28
C ALA A 61 -2.16 12.14 10.52
N LYS A 62 -3.08 11.22 10.84
CA LYS A 62 -4.42 11.18 10.26
C LYS A 62 -5.17 12.48 10.48
N GLY A 63 -5.79 13.02 9.43
CA GLY A 63 -6.48 14.30 9.43
C GLY A 63 -5.57 15.53 9.42
N ALA A 64 -4.26 15.36 9.24
CA ALA A 64 -3.30 16.47 9.19
C ALA A 64 -2.83 16.81 7.78
N ILE A 65 -3.19 16.02 6.77
CA ILE A 65 -2.73 16.17 5.40
C ILE A 65 -3.81 16.79 4.51
N ASP A 66 -3.36 17.54 3.51
CA ASP A 66 -4.20 18.14 2.47
C ASP A 66 -3.45 18.04 1.14
N LEU A 67 -4.08 17.41 0.13
CA LEU A 67 -3.47 17.16 -1.17
C LEU A 67 -3.25 18.45 -1.98
N ASP A 68 -4.05 19.49 -1.72
CA ASP A 68 -3.95 20.78 -2.38
C ASP A 68 -3.01 21.78 -1.65
N ALA A 69 -2.60 21.45 -0.42
CA ALA A 69 -1.70 22.29 0.34
C ALA A 69 -0.24 22.18 -0.15
N PRO A 70 0.56 23.23 0.01
CA PRO A 70 2.00 23.19 -0.25
C PRO A 70 2.69 22.07 0.56
N VAL A 71 3.70 21.42 -0.06
CA VAL A 71 4.48 20.35 0.58
C VAL A 71 4.97 20.71 1.98
N LYS A 72 5.52 21.94 2.14
CA LYS A 72 6.03 22.43 3.43
C LYS A 72 4.97 22.45 4.53
N ASP A 73 3.71 22.74 4.17
CA ASP A 73 2.63 22.88 5.15
C ASP A 73 2.14 21.49 5.57
N ASN A 74 2.07 20.53 4.65
CA ASN A 74 1.85 19.12 4.97
C ASN A 74 2.96 18.58 5.91
N LEU A 75 4.23 18.83 5.59
CA LEU A 75 5.35 18.36 6.42
C LEU A 75 5.30 18.95 7.84
N ARG A 76 4.99 20.23 7.97
CA ARG A 76 4.80 20.86 9.29
C ARG A 76 3.63 20.28 10.07
N ALA A 77 2.51 20.01 9.38
CA ALA A 77 1.34 19.40 10.00
C ALA A 77 1.65 17.96 10.47
N ILE A 78 2.35 17.17 9.65
CA ILE A 78 2.80 15.82 10.00
C ILE A 78 3.76 15.86 11.20
N ALA A 79 4.79 16.75 11.18
CA ALA A 79 5.77 16.88 12.23
C ALA A 79 5.12 17.18 13.60
N ARG A 80 4.17 18.14 13.64
CA ARG A 80 3.39 18.45 14.84
C ARG A 80 2.64 17.25 15.41
N ARG A 81 2.08 16.40 14.53
CA ARG A 81 1.33 15.20 14.95
C ARG A 81 2.23 14.11 15.53
N TYR A 82 3.49 14.09 15.12
CA TYR A 82 4.49 13.17 15.65
C TYR A 82 5.28 13.75 16.84
N ASP A 83 5.00 15.02 17.24
CA ASP A 83 5.77 15.77 18.23
C ASP A 83 7.26 15.77 17.89
N ARG A 84 7.57 16.22 16.65
CA ARG A 84 8.92 16.23 16.07
C ARG A 84 9.14 17.47 15.23
N ASP A 85 10.40 17.75 14.91
CA ASP A 85 10.77 18.74 13.92
C ASP A 85 10.65 18.14 12.50
N VAL A 86 10.56 19.01 11.48
CA VAL A 86 10.43 18.57 10.08
C VAL A 86 11.66 17.78 9.65
N GLU A 87 12.83 18.13 10.16
CA GLU A 87 14.12 17.49 9.89
C GLU A 87 14.18 16.03 10.38
N ASP A 88 13.31 15.66 11.32
CA ASP A 88 13.20 14.30 11.84
C ASP A 88 12.29 13.41 11.00
N LEU A 89 11.49 14.01 10.13
CA LEU A 89 10.62 13.24 9.25
C LEU A 89 11.41 12.50 8.18
N VAL A 90 10.97 11.30 7.85
CA VAL A 90 11.42 10.53 6.69
C VAL A 90 10.23 10.37 5.74
N ILE A 91 10.35 10.95 4.58
CA ILE A 91 9.34 10.92 3.52
C ILE A 91 9.82 9.97 2.42
N VAL A 92 8.99 9.00 2.08
CA VAL A 92 9.28 8.09 0.97
C VAL A 92 8.70 8.68 -0.32
N VAL A 93 9.49 8.66 -1.38
CA VAL A 93 9.11 9.13 -2.72
C VAL A 93 9.67 8.16 -3.75
N LEU A 94 8.89 7.81 -4.78
CA LEU A 94 9.39 7.06 -5.93
C LEU A 94 10.42 7.89 -6.69
N ASP A 95 11.58 7.32 -6.96
CA ASP A 95 12.64 7.93 -7.78
C ASP A 95 12.24 7.92 -9.26
N ARG A 96 11.56 8.97 -9.67
CA ARG A 96 11.04 9.16 -11.03
C ARG A 96 11.19 10.62 -11.45
N PRO A 97 11.47 10.92 -12.72
CA PRO A 97 11.59 12.30 -13.22
C PRO A 97 10.37 13.17 -12.88
N ARG A 98 9.16 12.60 -12.88
CA ARG A 98 7.93 13.31 -12.50
C ARG A 98 7.90 13.83 -11.06
N HIS A 99 8.82 13.37 -10.19
CA HIS A 99 8.90 13.75 -8.78
C HIS A 99 10.04 14.73 -8.47
N GLU A 100 10.84 15.17 -9.45
CA GLU A 100 11.99 16.07 -9.23
C GLU A 100 11.58 17.33 -8.44
N LYS A 101 10.45 17.96 -8.83
CA LYS A 101 9.92 19.13 -8.13
C LYS A 101 9.50 18.79 -6.69
N LEU A 102 8.78 17.70 -6.48
CA LEU A 102 8.36 17.23 -5.16
C LEU A 102 9.57 16.97 -4.25
N ILE A 103 10.57 16.27 -4.77
CA ILE A 103 11.83 15.97 -4.07
C ILE A 103 12.55 17.27 -3.67
N ALA A 104 12.62 18.24 -4.58
CA ALA A 104 13.22 19.55 -4.30
C ALA A 104 12.44 20.31 -3.20
N ASP A 105 11.11 20.30 -3.26
CA ASP A 105 10.24 20.98 -2.30
C ASP A 105 10.37 20.33 -0.88
N ILE A 106 10.45 18.99 -0.78
CA ILE A 106 10.66 18.27 0.47
C ILE A 106 12.03 18.62 1.07
N ARG A 107 13.10 18.59 0.24
CA ARG A 107 14.46 18.97 0.67
C ARG A 107 14.53 20.40 1.16
N LYS A 108 13.89 21.33 0.46
CA LYS A 108 13.80 22.73 0.84
C LYS A 108 13.08 22.93 2.17
N ALA A 109 12.11 22.09 2.49
CA ALA A 109 11.40 22.11 3.76
C ALA A 109 12.21 21.50 4.92
N GLY A 110 13.32 20.80 4.65
CA GLY A 110 14.24 20.24 5.65
C GLY A 110 14.04 18.75 5.95
N ALA A 111 12.97 18.10 5.44
CA ALA A 111 12.72 16.70 5.74
C ALA A 111 13.68 15.76 5.03
N ARG A 112 13.94 14.60 5.65
CA ARG A 112 14.72 13.51 5.06
C ARG A 112 13.88 12.77 4.02
N ILE A 113 14.52 12.37 2.94
CA ILE A 113 13.87 11.63 1.86
C ILE A 113 14.50 10.24 1.76
N ARG A 114 13.64 9.23 1.63
CA ARG A 114 14.00 7.90 1.15
C ARG A 114 13.47 7.74 -0.25
N LEU A 115 14.36 7.74 -1.24
CA LEU A 115 14.01 7.42 -2.62
C LEU A 115 13.92 5.90 -2.77
N ILE A 116 12.86 5.44 -3.42
CA ILE A 116 12.66 4.02 -3.76
C ILE A 116 12.46 3.88 -5.26
N SER A 117 13.00 2.82 -5.82
CA SER A 117 12.87 2.53 -7.25
C SER A 117 11.49 1.99 -7.61
N ASP A 118 10.79 1.37 -6.65
CA ASP A 118 9.48 0.75 -6.80
C ASP A 118 8.84 0.46 -5.43
N GLY A 119 7.59 -0.03 -5.36
CA GLY A 119 6.98 -0.52 -4.12
C GLY A 119 6.37 0.57 -3.23
N ASP A 120 5.67 1.54 -3.81
CA ASP A 120 5.02 2.62 -3.04
C ASP A 120 3.86 2.13 -2.16
N LEU A 121 3.24 1.00 -2.50
CA LEU A 121 2.24 0.34 -1.65
C LEU A 121 2.88 -0.19 -0.35
N SER A 122 3.98 -0.94 -0.45
CA SER A 122 4.67 -1.46 0.74
C SER A 122 5.22 -0.33 1.62
N ALA A 123 5.69 0.76 1.00
CA ALA A 123 6.06 1.98 1.71
C ALA A 123 4.87 2.65 2.41
N GLY A 124 3.69 2.65 1.77
CA GLY A 124 2.44 3.17 2.35
C GLY A 124 1.99 2.38 3.58
N ILE A 125 2.08 1.06 3.56
CA ILE A 125 1.83 0.22 4.74
C ILE A 125 2.85 0.55 5.84
N SER A 126 4.13 0.67 5.46
CA SER A 126 5.21 0.99 6.40
C SER A 126 4.98 2.33 7.11
N ALA A 127 4.41 3.34 6.44
CA ALA A 127 4.06 4.61 7.06
C ALA A 127 2.99 4.48 8.17
N ALA A 128 2.17 3.44 8.12
CA ALA A 128 1.13 3.16 9.11
C ALA A 128 1.59 2.22 10.23
N VAL A 129 2.75 1.57 10.10
CA VAL A 129 3.31 0.64 11.09
C VAL A 129 4.39 1.34 11.91
N ARG A 130 4.29 1.29 13.24
CA ARG A 130 5.31 1.87 14.14
C ARG A 130 6.63 1.10 14.03
N GLY A 131 7.75 1.82 14.11
CA GLY A 131 9.09 1.24 14.10
C GLY A 131 9.74 1.14 12.71
N THR A 132 9.02 1.42 11.64
CA THR A 132 9.55 1.40 10.26
C THR A 132 10.37 2.65 9.91
N SER A 133 10.33 3.66 10.75
CA SER A 133 10.94 4.99 10.53
C SER A 133 10.42 5.71 9.26
N VAL A 134 9.25 5.35 8.75
CA VAL A 134 8.57 6.05 7.65
C VAL A 134 7.44 6.88 8.24
N HIS A 135 7.37 8.17 7.90
CA HIS A 135 6.37 9.09 8.44
C HIS A 135 5.28 9.43 7.42
N ALA A 136 5.64 9.47 6.14
CA ALA A 136 4.70 9.65 5.03
C ALA A 136 5.26 9.09 3.73
N VAL A 137 4.36 8.81 2.78
CA VAL A 137 4.68 8.59 1.36
C VAL A 137 4.01 9.70 0.56
N MET A 138 4.74 10.32 -0.34
CA MET A 138 4.23 11.38 -1.21
C MET A 138 4.62 11.11 -2.66
N GLY A 139 3.72 11.41 -3.58
CA GLY A 139 4.02 11.33 -5.02
C GLY A 139 2.90 10.76 -5.85
N THR A 140 3.25 10.30 -7.04
CA THR A 140 2.33 9.78 -8.05
C THR A 140 2.71 8.34 -8.39
N GLY A 141 1.77 7.43 -8.17
CA GLY A 141 1.88 6.00 -8.48
C GLY A 141 0.57 5.46 -9.03
N GLY A 142 0.45 4.16 -9.24
CA GLY A 142 -0.74 3.55 -9.81
C GLY A 142 -1.99 3.70 -8.94
N ALA A 143 -3.14 3.82 -9.57
CA ALA A 143 -4.42 3.92 -8.87
C ALA A 143 -4.87 2.58 -8.26
N PRO A 144 -4.68 1.43 -8.93
CA PRO A 144 -4.95 0.12 -8.32
C PRO A 144 -4.17 -0.11 -7.02
N GLU A 145 -2.86 0.24 -7.00
CA GLU A 145 -2.01 0.17 -5.81
C GLU A 145 -2.50 1.13 -4.72
N GLY A 146 -3.08 2.27 -5.11
CA GLY A 146 -3.75 3.20 -4.19
C GLY A 146 -4.94 2.57 -3.47
N VAL A 147 -5.76 1.76 -4.17
CA VAL A 147 -6.89 1.03 -3.58
C VAL A 147 -6.40 -0.05 -2.62
N LEU A 148 -5.38 -0.83 -3.00
CA LEU A 148 -4.76 -1.82 -2.13
C LEU A 148 -4.16 -1.16 -0.87
N THR A 149 -3.47 -0.03 -1.04
CA THR A 149 -2.96 0.77 0.08
C THR A 149 -4.09 1.23 0.99
N ALA A 150 -5.18 1.76 0.43
CA ALA A 150 -6.34 2.20 1.22
C ALA A 150 -6.96 1.04 2.01
N ALA A 151 -7.07 -0.15 1.43
CA ALA A 151 -7.58 -1.34 2.13
C ALA A 151 -6.71 -1.68 3.35
N ALA A 152 -5.38 -1.68 3.20
CA ALA A 152 -4.46 -1.86 4.31
C ALA A 152 -4.59 -0.76 5.38
N LEU A 153 -4.67 0.50 4.96
CA LEU A 153 -4.80 1.65 5.85
C LEU A 153 -6.12 1.66 6.62
N ARG A 154 -7.21 1.10 6.05
CA ARG A 154 -8.46 0.87 6.78
C ARG A 154 -8.24 -0.04 7.98
N CYS A 155 -7.48 -1.12 7.82
CA CYS A 155 -7.14 -2.03 8.92
C CYS A 155 -6.16 -1.41 9.93
N LEU A 156 -5.27 -0.52 9.48
CA LEU A 156 -4.22 0.11 10.29
C LEU A 156 -4.59 1.50 10.84
N ASN A 157 -5.82 1.98 10.57
CA ASN A 157 -6.28 3.32 10.93
C ASN A 157 -5.41 4.47 10.37
N GLY A 158 -4.71 4.24 9.26
CA GLY A 158 -3.97 5.27 8.54
C GLY A 158 -4.86 6.11 7.61
N GLN A 159 -4.23 6.99 6.83
CA GLN A 159 -4.92 7.83 5.85
C GLN A 159 -4.16 7.89 4.54
N ILE A 160 -4.90 7.82 3.44
CA ILE A 160 -4.47 8.23 2.11
C ILE A 160 -5.42 9.31 1.60
N LEU A 161 -4.86 10.37 1.05
CA LEU A 161 -5.55 11.28 0.14
C LEU A 161 -4.99 11.07 -1.25
N ALA A 162 -5.86 10.94 -2.24
CA ALA A 162 -5.45 10.65 -3.62
C ALA A 162 -6.33 11.37 -4.65
N ARG A 163 -5.74 11.68 -5.81
CA ARG A 163 -6.44 12.27 -6.97
C ARG A 163 -5.93 11.64 -8.25
N LEU A 164 -6.83 11.25 -9.16
CA LEU A 164 -6.46 10.68 -10.45
C LEU A 164 -5.69 11.68 -11.31
N VAL A 165 -4.65 11.22 -11.96
CA VAL A 165 -3.87 12.00 -12.93
C VAL A 165 -4.46 11.77 -14.30
N VAL A 166 -5.30 12.73 -14.74
CA VAL A 166 -5.94 12.70 -16.06
C VAL A 166 -5.22 13.69 -16.94
N SER A 167 -4.32 13.20 -17.79
CA SER A 167 -3.45 13.99 -18.65
C SER A 167 -3.76 13.86 -20.15
N LYS A 168 -4.65 12.93 -20.53
CA LYS A 168 -5.01 12.65 -21.92
C LYS A 168 -6.53 12.46 -22.06
N PRO A 169 -7.12 12.71 -23.25
CA PRO A 169 -8.55 12.46 -23.49
C PRO A 169 -8.98 11.02 -23.21
N GLU A 170 -8.15 10.03 -23.58
CA GLU A 170 -8.44 8.60 -23.35
C GLU A 170 -8.56 8.25 -21.86
N HIS A 171 -7.90 9.02 -20.98
CA HIS A 171 -8.04 8.86 -19.54
C HIS A 171 -9.43 9.27 -19.06
N LEU A 172 -10.01 10.34 -19.65
CA LEU A 172 -11.39 10.78 -19.36
C LEU A 172 -12.41 9.73 -19.80
N GLU A 173 -12.25 9.18 -21.00
CA GLU A 173 -13.13 8.13 -21.52
C GLU A 173 -13.07 6.89 -20.62
N ARG A 174 -11.87 6.47 -20.21
CA ARG A 174 -11.65 5.33 -19.31
C ARG A 174 -12.29 5.56 -17.94
N THR A 175 -12.12 6.74 -17.35
CA THR A 175 -12.74 7.08 -16.05
C THR A 175 -14.26 7.10 -16.14
N ALA A 176 -14.82 7.67 -17.23
CA ALA A 176 -16.25 7.70 -17.46
C ALA A 176 -16.85 6.29 -17.65
N ALA A 177 -16.17 5.41 -18.42
CA ALA A 177 -16.58 4.02 -18.62
C ALA A 177 -16.62 3.22 -17.31
N MET A 178 -15.80 3.60 -16.31
CA MET A 178 -15.78 2.99 -14.97
C MET A 178 -16.71 3.70 -13.97
N GLY A 179 -17.57 4.62 -14.43
CA GLY A 179 -18.57 5.31 -13.61
C GLY A 179 -18.00 6.41 -12.71
N ILE A 180 -16.77 6.86 -12.94
CA ILE A 180 -16.15 7.96 -12.20
C ILE A 180 -16.66 9.27 -12.76
N LYS A 181 -17.52 9.95 -11.98
CA LYS A 181 -18.18 11.20 -12.41
C LYS A 181 -17.26 12.42 -12.34
N ASP A 182 -16.41 12.49 -11.33
CA ASP A 182 -15.44 13.57 -11.16
C ASP A 182 -14.02 12.98 -10.98
N PRO A 183 -13.22 12.93 -12.06
CA PRO A 183 -11.87 12.40 -12.00
C PRO A 183 -10.88 13.32 -11.29
N LYS A 184 -11.25 14.57 -10.98
CA LYS A 184 -10.42 15.55 -10.27
C LYS A 184 -10.67 15.59 -8.77
N ARG A 185 -11.71 14.89 -8.28
CA ARG A 185 -12.00 14.86 -6.85
C ARG A 185 -10.82 14.26 -6.06
N ILE A 186 -10.67 14.71 -4.83
CA ILE A 186 -9.80 14.04 -3.87
C ILE A 186 -10.57 12.85 -3.29
N TYR A 187 -9.96 11.67 -3.38
CA TYR A 187 -10.44 10.45 -2.76
C TYR A 187 -9.80 10.31 -1.40
N GLU A 188 -10.62 10.03 -0.40
CA GLU A 188 -10.16 9.63 0.93
C GLU A 188 -10.00 8.10 1.02
N THR A 189 -9.38 7.63 2.10
CA THR A 189 -9.19 6.21 2.38
C THR A 189 -10.50 5.41 2.26
N VAL A 190 -11.60 5.98 2.77
CA VAL A 190 -12.92 5.35 2.74
C VAL A 190 -13.57 5.39 1.36
N ASP A 191 -13.18 6.31 0.48
CA ASP A 191 -13.67 6.34 -0.91
C ASP A 191 -13.00 5.26 -1.75
N LEU A 192 -11.71 5.00 -1.50
CA LEU A 192 -10.93 3.98 -2.21
C LEU A 192 -11.25 2.56 -1.72
N ALA A 193 -11.53 2.41 -0.42
CA ALA A 193 -11.90 1.14 0.21
C ALA A 193 -13.09 1.33 1.16
N PRO A 194 -14.32 1.49 0.61
CA PRO A 194 -15.53 1.76 1.40
C PRO A 194 -16.03 0.56 2.21
N GLY A 195 -15.55 -0.65 1.93
CA GLY A 195 -15.98 -1.89 2.57
C GLY A 195 -15.92 -1.87 4.09
N LYS A 196 -16.78 -2.65 4.69
CA LYS A 196 -16.81 -2.88 6.15
C LYS A 196 -16.11 -4.19 6.53
N LYS A 197 -16.09 -5.17 5.60
CA LYS A 197 -15.50 -6.51 5.79
C LYS A 197 -14.24 -6.64 4.93
N ILE A 198 -13.28 -5.77 5.15
CA ILE A 198 -12.02 -5.80 4.40
C ILE A 198 -11.09 -6.83 5.04
N ILE A 199 -10.54 -7.70 4.20
CA ILE A 199 -9.41 -8.57 4.49
C ILE A 199 -8.27 -8.09 3.61
N PHE A 200 -7.12 -7.85 4.22
CA PHE A 200 -5.88 -7.53 3.52
C PHE A 200 -4.81 -8.57 3.87
N ALA A 201 -4.13 -9.07 2.87
CA ALA A 201 -3.03 -10.01 3.05
C ALA A 201 -1.85 -9.63 2.16
N CYS A 202 -0.64 -9.76 2.71
CA CYS A 202 0.57 -9.64 1.91
C CYS A 202 1.65 -10.60 2.41
N THR A 203 2.54 -11.01 1.50
CA THR A 203 3.68 -11.90 1.78
C THR A 203 4.95 -11.28 1.21
N GLY A 204 6.02 -11.28 1.98
CA GLY A 204 7.32 -10.79 1.52
C GLY A 204 7.90 -11.69 0.42
N VAL A 205 8.35 -11.05 -0.68
CA VAL A 205 9.11 -11.72 -1.76
C VAL A 205 10.59 -11.47 -1.55
N THR A 206 10.99 -10.19 -1.48
CA THR A 206 12.34 -9.80 -1.03
C THR A 206 12.25 -9.26 0.38
N GLY A 207 13.29 -9.47 1.19
CA GLY A 207 13.31 -9.01 2.57
C GLY A 207 13.17 -7.50 2.67
N GLY A 208 12.46 -6.99 3.68
CA GLY A 208 12.24 -5.57 3.90
C GLY A 208 11.96 -5.23 5.35
N GLY A 209 11.71 -3.96 5.63
CA GLY A 209 11.42 -3.49 6.99
C GLY A 209 10.05 -3.93 7.54
N LEU A 210 9.14 -4.38 6.68
CA LEU A 210 7.81 -4.84 7.06
C LEU A 210 7.75 -6.36 7.18
N LEU A 211 8.24 -7.08 6.17
CA LEU A 211 8.18 -8.53 6.07
C LEU A 211 9.56 -9.09 5.68
N HIS A 212 9.86 -10.30 6.16
CA HIS A 212 10.99 -11.08 5.65
C HIS A 212 10.67 -11.58 4.24
N GLY A 213 11.70 -11.69 3.40
CA GLY A 213 11.56 -12.30 2.08
C GLY A 213 11.42 -13.82 2.15
N VAL A 214 11.15 -14.42 0.99
CA VAL A 214 11.13 -15.88 0.85
C VAL A 214 12.54 -16.41 1.11
N ASN A 215 12.65 -17.39 1.99
CA ASN A 215 13.90 -18.10 2.28
C ASN A 215 13.79 -19.53 1.73
N PHE A 216 14.67 -19.86 0.80
CA PHE A 216 14.79 -21.19 0.22
C PHE A 216 15.85 -21.99 0.98
N PHE A 217 15.51 -23.18 1.40
CA PHE A 217 16.45 -24.13 2.02
C PHE A 217 16.30 -25.50 1.37
N ARG A 218 17.21 -26.44 1.72
CA ARG A 218 17.32 -27.72 1.01
C ARG A 218 16.00 -28.48 0.85
N ASP A 219 15.15 -28.47 1.88
CA ASP A 219 13.98 -29.34 1.96
C ASP A 219 12.67 -28.52 2.02
N GLY A 220 12.70 -27.25 1.59
CA GLY A 220 11.50 -26.42 1.55
C GLY A 220 11.74 -24.92 1.43
N THR A 221 10.69 -24.17 1.74
CA THR A 221 10.67 -22.69 1.71
C THR A 221 10.04 -22.14 2.97
N ARG A 222 10.53 -20.99 3.43
CA ARG A 222 9.91 -20.22 4.52
C ARG A 222 9.38 -18.92 3.96
N THR A 223 8.16 -18.58 4.33
CA THR A 223 7.49 -17.32 3.94
C THR A 223 7.02 -16.56 5.17
N HIS A 224 7.04 -15.24 5.11
CA HIS A 224 6.54 -14.36 6.16
C HIS A 224 5.43 -13.49 5.60
N SER A 225 4.25 -13.56 6.22
CA SER A 225 3.02 -12.93 5.75
C SER A 225 2.40 -12.06 6.82
N LEU A 226 1.64 -11.04 6.39
CA LEU A 226 0.78 -10.20 7.20
C LEU A 226 -0.65 -10.37 6.72
N ILE A 227 -1.56 -10.68 7.63
CA ILE A 227 -3.01 -10.71 7.37
C ILE A 227 -3.68 -9.75 8.33
N MET A 228 -4.58 -8.92 7.80
CA MET A 228 -5.34 -7.96 8.57
C MET A 228 -6.83 -8.06 8.23
N THR A 229 -7.69 -7.92 9.23
CA THR A 229 -9.14 -7.86 9.05
C THR A 229 -9.68 -6.59 9.69
N LEU A 230 -10.53 -5.88 8.96
CA LEU A 230 -11.12 -4.64 9.45
C LEU A 230 -12.22 -4.89 10.47
N GLU A 231 -13.09 -5.88 10.22
CA GLU A 231 -14.27 -6.17 11.06
C GLU A 231 -13.87 -6.63 12.47
N GLU A 232 -12.86 -7.51 12.54
CA GLU A 232 -12.35 -8.04 13.81
C GLU A 232 -11.25 -7.17 14.43
N ALA A 233 -10.80 -6.12 13.72
CA ALA A 233 -9.66 -5.28 14.10
C ALA A 233 -8.39 -6.09 14.42
N GLU A 234 -8.12 -7.10 13.60
CA GLU A 234 -7.08 -8.09 13.86
C GLU A 234 -5.90 -7.92 12.90
N VAL A 235 -4.69 -8.07 13.44
CA VAL A 235 -3.42 -8.06 12.68
C VAL A 235 -2.63 -9.30 13.06
N ARG A 236 -2.31 -10.13 12.08
CA ARG A 236 -1.57 -11.39 12.26
C ARG A 236 -0.32 -11.40 11.41
N PHE A 237 0.81 -11.70 12.03
CA PHE A 237 2.02 -12.10 11.32
C PHE A 237 2.08 -13.63 11.30
N ILE A 238 2.29 -14.19 10.11
CA ILE A 238 2.31 -15.63 9.90
C ILE A 238 3.67 -16.00 9.30
N ASP A 239 4.37 -16.84 10.02
CA ASP A 239 5.62 -17.43 9.57
C ASP A 239 5.31 -18.88 9.16
N SER A 240 5.45 -19.21 7.89
CA SER A 240 5.10 -20.51 7.34
C SER A 240 6.30 -21.21 6.76
N VAL A 241 6.43 -22.49 7.08
CA VAL A 241 7.42 -23.39 6.49
C VAL A 241 6.70 -24.37 5.59
N HIS A 242 7.02 -24.31 4.31
CA HIS A 242 6.52 -25.23 3.28
C HIS A 242 7.59 -26.27 3.02
N LEU A 243 7.31 -27.51 3.40
CA LEU A 243 8.25 -28.62 3.21
C LEU A 243 7.98 -29.32 1.88
N ASP A 244 9.03 -29.65 1.15
CA ASP A 244 8.95 -30.58 0.06
C ASP A 244 8.51 -31.95 0.64
N ARG A 245 7.69 -32.69 -0.10
CA ARG A 245 7.10 -33.96 0.38
C ARG A 245 8.17 -35.07 0.46
N HIS A 246 9.08 -34.96 1.43
CA HIS A 246 10.01 -36.01 1.77
C HIS A 246 9.64 -36.59 3.15
N PRO A 247 9.42 -37.91 3.26
CA PRO A 247 9.26 -38.54 4.57
C PRO A 247 10.57 -38.39 5.33
N GLY A 248 10.53 -37.78 6.50
CA GLY A 248 11.67 -37.64 7.41
C GLY A 248 12.22 -36.24 7.64
N VAL A 249 11.56 -35.20 7.16
CA VAL A 249 11.96 -33.80 7.47
C VAL A 249 11.57 -33.47 8.90
N GLU A 250 12.57 -33.06 9.71
CA GLU A 250 12.37 -32.58 11.07
C GLU A 250 12.40 -31.04 11.08
N VAL A 251 11.29 -30.42 11.47
CA VAL A 251 11.22 -28.95 11.65
C VAL A 251 11.70 -28.60 13.05
N ARG A 252 12.75 -27.79 13.15
CA ARG A 252 13.24 -27.26 14.42
C ARG A 252 12.93 -25.77 14.47
N PHE A 253 12.23 -25.36 15.52
CA PHE A 253 12.02 -23.96 15.89
C PHE A 253 13.11 -23.57 16.89
N ASN A 254 13.83 -22.50 16.59
CA ASN A 254 14.82 -21.91 17.51
C ASN A 254 14.15 -20.73 18.23
#